data_4009517877743bbb077b83673e367b54
#
_entry.id   4009517877743bbb077b83673e367b54
#
_cell.length_a   1.000
_cell.length_b   1.000
_cell.length_c   1.000
_cell.angle_alpha   90.00
_cell.angle_beta   90.00
_cell.angle_gamma   90.00
#
_symmetry.space_group_name_H-M   'P 1'
#
loop_
_entity.id
_entity.type
_entity.pdbx_description
1 polymer ?
#
loop_
_entity_poly.entity_id
_entity_poly.type
_entity_poly.pdbx_seq_one_letter_code
_entity_poly.pdbx_strand_id
1 'polypeptide(L)'
;MNIMILVYISCENKAQAEKIGAILIKERLAACVQITQPVTSMFLWPPKEHTVTSVDETLLVVKTLETKWEQLDELVRKNHTYDTPEIVAIPATHVSIKYLEWLTEELT
;
A
#
# COMPACT_ATOMS: atom_id res chain seq x y z
N MET A 1 -14.57 17.18 -2.27
CA MET A 1 -13.69 17.06 -1.08
C MET A 1 -12.70 15.95 -1.30
N ASN A 2 -11.42 16.22 -1.01
CA ASN A 2 -10.37 15.20 -1.17
C ASN A 2 -10.27 14.36 0.09
N ILE A 3 -10.40 13.06 -0.07
CA ILE A 3 -10.29 12.11 1.03
C ILE A 3 -8.94 11.42 0.94
N MET A 4 -8.14 11.56 1.99
CA MET A 4 -6.87 10.86 2.09
C MET A 4 -7.12 9.42 2.52
N ILE A 5 -6.43 8.48 1.89
CA ILE A 5 -6.44 7.08 2.29
C ILE A 5 -5.03 6.61 2.62
N LEU A 6 -4.96 5.64 3.53
CA LEU A 6 -3.76 4.89 3.82
C LEU A 6 -3.93 3.52 3.17
N VAL A 7 -2.98 3.11 2.34
CA VAL A 7 -3.06 1.80 1.70
C VAL A 7 -1.98 0.91 2.25
N TYR A 8 -2.37 -0.22 2.81
CA TYR A 8 -1.45 -1.24 3.31
C TYR A 8 -1.24 -2.29 2.25
N ILE A 9 0.03 -2.54 1.92
CA ILE A 9 0.41 -3.53 0.93
C ILE A 9 1.45 -4.44 1.58
N SER A 10 1.18 -5.75 1.66
CA SER A 10 2.17 -6.68 2.14
C SER A 10 3.10 -7.04 0.99
N CYS A 11 4.40 -6.95 1.24
CA CYS A 11 5.44 -7.23 0.25
C CYS A 11 6.33 -8.37 0.74
N GLU A 12 6.91 -9.08 -0.21
CA GLU A 12 7.79 -10.20 0.07
C GLU A 12 9.03 -9.78 0.85
N ASN A 13 9.58 -8.62 0.52
CA ASN A 13 10.78 -8.09 1.14
C ASN A 13 10.90 -6.59 0.89
N LYS A 14 11.95 -5.99 1.45
CA LYS A 14 12.19 -4.54 1.31
C LYS A 14 12.40 -4.12 -0.14
N ALA A 15 13.11 -4.93 -0.92
CA ALA A 15 13.39 -4.60 -2.33
C ALA A 15 12.10 -4.50 -3.13
N GLN A 16 11.15 -5.40 -2.92
CA GLN A 16 9.85 -5.35 -3.58
C GLN A 16 9.06 -4.11 -3.14
N ALA A 17 9.05 -3.81 -1.85
CA ALA A 17 8.36 -2.63 -1.32
C ALA A 17 8.95 -1.34 -1.90
N GLU A 18 10.27 -1.25 -1.99
CA GLU A 18 10.93 -0.09 -2.59
C GLU A 18 10.58 0.06 -4.07
N LYS A 19 10.58 -1.05 -4.81
CA LYS A 19 10.25 -1.02 -6.23
C LYS A 19 8.82 -0.54 -6.46
N ILE A 20 7.85 -1.13 -5.76
CA ILE A 20 6.45 -0.76 -5.91
C ILE A 20 6.23 0.68 -5.45
N GLY A 21 6.79 1.04 -4.29
CA GLY A 21 6.67 2.39 -3.76
C GLY A 21 7.21 3.46 -4.71
N ALA A 22 8.37 3.20 -5.30
CA ALA A 22 8.99 4.14 -6.25
C ALA A 22 8.12 4.33 -7.49
N ILE A 23 7.55 3.24 -8.02
CA ILE A 23 6.66 3.33 -9.18
C ILE A 23 5.42 4.16 -8.85
N LEU A 24 4.81 3.92 -7.69
CA LEU A 24 3.62 4.66 -7.26
C LEU A 24 3.87 6.16 -7.18
N ILE A 25 5.00 6.56 -6.62
CA ILE A 25 5.35 7.98 -6.51
C ILE A 25 5.64 8.56 -7.90
N LYS A 26 6.39 7.85 -8.72
CA LYS A 26 6.72 8.31 -10.07
C LYS A 26 5.46 8.55 -10.90
N GLU A 27 4.48 7.68 -10.80
CA GLU A 27 3.23 7.78 -11.54
C GLU A 27 2.20 8.69 -10.87
N ARG A 28 2.60 9.36 -9.80
CA ARG A 28 1.73 10.25 -9.01
C ARG A 28 0.47 9.58 -8.49
N LEU A 29 0.59 8.32 -8.15
CA LEU A 29 -0.47 7.56 -7.50
C LEU A 29 -0.28 7.53 -5.98
N ALA A 30 0.83 8.07 -5.50
CA ALA A 30 1.12 8.23 -4.09
C ALA A 30 1.98 9.47 -3.88
N ALA A 31 1.71 10.20 -2.81
CA ALA A 31 2.54 11.35 -2.43
C ALA A 31 3.64 10.93 -1.47
N CYS A 32 3.40 9.88 -0.70
CA CYS A 32 4.34 9.40 0.30
C CYS A 32 4.16 7.90 0.48
N VAL A 33 5.27 7.19 0.63
CA VAL A 33 5.26 5.79 1.03
C VAL A 33 6.21 5.60 2.21
N GLN A 34 5.85 4.68 3.08
CA GLN A 34 6.70 4.30 4.20
C GLN A 34 6.86 2.78 4.16
N ILE A 35 8.08 2.33 4.45
CA ILE A 35 8.43 0.91 4.39
C ILE A 35 8.84 0.49 5.79
N THR A 36 8.17 -0.52 6.32
CA THR A 36 8.45 -0.98 7.68
C THR A 36 9.66 -1.91 7.74
N GLN A 37 10.18 -2.10 8.94
CA GLN A 37 11.02 -3.25 9.21
C GLN A 37 10.19 -4.52 9.00
N PRO A 38 10.83 -5.68 8.75
CA PRO A 38 10.07 -6.91 8.55
C PRO A 38 9.14 -7.20 9.73
N VAL A 39 7.95 -7.68 9.40
CA VAL A 39 6.93 -8.10 10.36
C VAL A 39 6.66 -9.58 10.16
N THR A 40 6.22 -10.25 11.22
CA THR A 40 5.77 -11.64 11.11
C THR A 40 4.29 -11.65 10.78
N SER A 41 3.95 -12.20 9.63
CA SER A 41 2.55 -12.35 9.21
C SER A 41 2.12 -13.80 9.40
N MET A 42 0.96 -13.99 10.00
CA MET A 42 0.37 -15.32 10.18
C MET A 42 -1.00 -15.31 9.52
N PHE A 43 -1.26 -16.29 8.69
CA PHE A 43 -2.50 -16.33 7.92
C PHE A 43 -2.85 -17.74 7.49
N LEU A 44 -4.07 -17.91 7.01
CA LEU A 44 -4.55 -19.20 6.53
C LEU A 44 -4.20 -19.35 5.05
N TRP A 45 -3.37 -20.34 4.75
CA TRP A 45 -2.92 -20.62 3.38
C TRP A 45 -2.38 -22.04 3.29
N PRO A 46 -2.62 -22.85 2.24
CA PRO A 46 -3.35 -22.49 1.01
C PRO A 46 -4.87 -22.34 1.23
N PRO A 47 -5.59 -21.84 0.21
CA PRO A 47 -7.04 -21.66 0.32
C PRO A 47 -7.77 -22.95 0.70
N LYS A 48 -8.76 -22.84 1.61
CA LYS A 48 -9.63 -23.93 2.05
C LYS A 48 -8.97 -25.02 2.89
N GLU A 49 -7.66 -24.98 3.11
CA GLU A 49 -6.99 -25.99 3.93
C GLU A 49 -6.95 -25.65 5.41
N HIS A 50 -7.26 -24.41 5.76
CA HIS A 50 -7.27 -23.93 7.16
C HIS A 50 -5.92 -24.13 7.87
N THR A 51 -4.84 -24.12 7.10
CA THR A 51 -3.48 -24.27 7.64
C THR A 51 -2.90 -22.91 7.98
N VAL A 52 -2.36 -22.77 9.19
CA VAL A 52 -1.71 -21.53 9.60
C VAL A 52 -0.31 -21.47 8.97
N THR A 53 -0.08 -20.44 8.20
CA THR A 53 1.21 -20.16 7.56
C THR A 53 1.82 -18.94 8.21
N SER A 54 3.11 -18.96 8.45
CA SER A 54 3.84 -17.83 9.06
C SER A 54 5.03 -17.48 8.18
N VAL A 55 5.12 -16.22 7.80
CA VAL A 55 6.24 -15.71 6.99
C VAL A 55 6.62 -14.32 7.45
N ASP A 56 7.86 -13.92 7.17
CA ASP A 56 8.27 -12.54 7.38
C ASP A 56 7.93 -11.75 6.13
N GLU A 57 7.32 -10.58 6.33
CA GLU A 57 6.94 -9.70 5.24
C GLU A 57 7.34 -8.26 5.57
N THR A 58 7.39 -7.43 4.55
CA THR A 58 7.62 -5.99 4.70
C THR A 58 6.33 -5.27 4.32
N LEU A 59 5.88 -4.34 5.15
CA LEU A 59 4.69 -3.56 4.82
C LEU A 59 5.08 -2.28 4.10
N LEU A 60 4.38 -2.02 3.01
CA LEU A 60 4.44 -0.77 2.29
C LEU A 60 3.17 0.01 2.64
N VAL A 61 3.35 1.14 3.32
CA VAL A 61 2.23 2.00 3.71
C VAL A 61 2.22 3.19 2.76
N VAL A 62 1.15 3.31 1.99
CA VAL A 62 1.02 4.33 0.95
C VAL A 62 0.04 5.39 1.42
N LYS A 63 0.39 6.66 1.22
CA LYS A 63 -0.51 7.78 1.55
C LYS A 63 -0.89 8.47 0.26
N THR A 64 -2.18 8.49 -0.04
CA THR A 64 -2.69 9.01 -1.30
C THR A 64 -4.13 9.50 -1.14
N LEU A 65 -4.76 9.87 -2.24
CA LEU A 65 -6.16 10.28 -2.28
C LEU A 65 -7.04 9.12 -2.76
N GLU A 66 -8.26 9.08 -2.27
CA GLU A 66 -9.24 8.06 -2.66
C GLU A 66 -9.43 7.98 -4.18
N THR A 67 -9.35 9.10 -4.87
CA THR A 67 -9.49 9.16 -6.32
C THR A 67 -8.41 8.37 -7.07
N LYS A 68 -7.32 8.04 -6.41
CA LYS A 68 -6.21 7.28 -7.01
C LYS A 68 -6.33 5.77 -6.80
N TRP A 69 -7.30 5.32 -6.03
CA TRP A 69 -7.38 3.91 -5.61
C TRP A 69 -7.37 2.91 -6.76
N GLU A 70 -8.24 3.09 -7.76
CA GLU A 70 -8.37 2.10 -8.82
C GLU A 70 -7.08 1.94 -9.63
N GLN A 71 -6.45 3.05 -9.96
CA GLN A 71 -5.18 3.03 -10.71
C GLN A 71 -4.05 2.44 -9.86
N LEU A 72 -4.04 2.77 -8.57
CA LEU A 72 -3.05 2.23 -7.62
C LEU A 72 -3.19 0.72 -7.50
N ASP A 73 -4.40 0.23 -7.27
CA ASP A 73 -4.67 -1.19 -7.14
C ASP A 73 -4.21 -1.96 -8.38
N GLU A 74 -4.56 -1.47 -9.55
CA GLU A 74 -4.16 -2.10 -10.81
C GLU A 74 -2.63 -2.14 -10.96
N LEU A 75 -1.97 -1.03 -10.71
CA LEU A 75 -0.51 -0.95 -10.87
C LEU A 75 0.22 -1.85 -9.87
N VAL A 76 -0.24 -1.90 -8.63
CA VAL A 76 0.35 -2.77 -7.61
C VAL A 76 0.20 -4.23 -8.02
N ARG A 77 -1.00 -4.65 -8.45
CA ARG A 77 -1.23 -6.02 -8.86
C ARG A 77 -0.34 -6.44 -10.04
N LYS A 78 -0.09 -5.54 -10.97
CA LYS A 78 0.80 -5.80 -12.11
C LYS A 78 2.26 -6.01 -11.71
N ASN A 79 2.68 -5.40 -10.62
CA ASN A 79 4.08 -5.39 -10.19
C ASN A 79 4.36 -6.27 -8.98
N HIS A 80 3.34 -6.91 -8.44
CA HIS A 80 3.50 -7.76 -7.27
C HIS A 80 3.78 -9.20 -7.68
N THR A 81 4.61 -9.90 -6.87
CA THR A 81 4.95 -11.30 -7.12
C THR A 81 3.90 -12.27 -6.58
N TYR A 82 3.07 -11.82 -5.64
CA TYR A 82 2.00 -12.67 -5.09
C TYR A 82 0.82 -12.74 -6.04
N ASP A 83 0.19 -13.90 -6.09
CA ASP A 83 -1.04 -14.09 -6.84
C ASP A 83 -2.18 -13.31 -6.18
N THR A 84 -2.23 -13.33 -4.86
CA THR A 84 -3.27 -12.64 -4.08
C THR A 84 -2.63 -11.73 -3.04
N PRO A 85 -2.12 -10.55 -3.44
CA PRO A 85 -1.49 -9.65 -2.49
C PRO A 85 -2.52 -8.95 -1.62
N GLU A 86 -2.13 -8.62 -0.38
CA GLU A 86 -2.93 -7.77 0.48
C GLU A 86 -2.79 -6.33 -0.02
N ILE A 87 -3.90 -5.72 -0.44
CA ILE A 87 -3.94 -4.31 -0.84
C ILE A 87 -5.23 -3.77 -0.22
N VAL A 88 -5.09 -3.06 0.90
CA VAL A 88 -6.24 -2.59 1.68
C VAL A 88 -6.12 -1.10 1.92
N ALA A 89 -7.18 -0.35 1.61
CA ALA A 89 -7.24 1.08 1.83
C ALA A 89 -8.11 1.39 3.05
N ILE A 90 -7.65 2.31 3.87
CA ILE A 90 -8.35 2.78 5.05
C ILE A 90 -8.48 4.30 4.93
N PRO A 91 -9.70 4.86 5.02
CA PRO A 91 -9.85 6.31 4.94
C PRO A 91 -9.33 6.97 6.21
N ALA A 92 -8.64 8.09 6.05
CA ALA A 92 -8.19 8.91 7.17
C ALA A 92 -9.30 9.90 7.51
N THR A 93 -9.91 9.73 8.68
CA THR A 93 -11.02 10.60 9.10
C THR A 93 -10.56 11.99 9.55
N HIS A 94 -9.32 12.09 10.01
CA HIS A 94 -8.73 13.35 10.46
C HIS A 94 -7.30 13.45 9.93
N VAL A 95 -6.99 14.56 9.29
CA VAL A 95 -5.64 14.83 8.75
C VAL A 95 -5.31 16.28 9.04
N SER A 96 -4.10 16.55 9.47
CA SER A 96 -3.63 17.92 9.66
C SER A 96 -3.79 18.70 8.34
N ILE A 97 -4.33 19.91 8.43
CA ILE A 97 -4.68 20.70 7.24
C ILE A 97 -3.48 20.90 6.31
N LYS A 98 -2.33 21.28 6.85
CA LYS A 98 -1.14 21.51 6.04
C LYS A 98 -0.66 20.25 5.33
N TYR A 99 -0.77 19.11 6.01
CA TYR A 99 -0.36 17.83 5.42
C TYR A 99 -1.29 17.44 4.27
N LEU A 100 -2.59 17.59 4.47
CA LEU A 100 -3.58 17.28 3.44
C LEU A 100 -3.43 18.21 2.23
N GLU A 101 -3.15 19.50 2.45
CA GLU A 101 -2.90 20.43 1.37
C GLU A 101 -1.69 20.02 0.55
N TRP A 102 -0.59 19.69 1.21
CA TRP A 102 0.62 19.22 0.54
C TRP A 102 0.35 17.98 -0.31
N LEU A 103 -0.28 16.99 0.28
CA LEU A 103 -0.58 15.73 -0.39
C LEU A 103 -1.49 15.95 -1.61
N THR A 104 -2.50 16.78 -1.46
CA THR A 104 -3.42 17.10 -2.54
C THR A 104 -2.70 17.81 -3.70
N GLU A 105 -1.85 18.79 -3.39
CA GLU A 105 -1.08 19.49 -4.41
C GLU A 105 -0.17 18.57 -5.20
N GLU A 106 0.49 17.63 -4.52
CA GLU A 106 1.40 16.71 -5.18
C GLU A 106 0.68 15.73 -6.11
N LEU A 107 -0.60 15.47 -5.86
CA LEU A 107 -1.37 14.47 -6.59
C LEU A 107 -2.39 15.04 -7.58
N THR A 108 -2.43 16.35 -7.73
CA THR A 108 -3.37 16.99 -8.67
C THR A 108 -2.69 17.82 -9.75
#